data_72db92bd1cce0817b91ddcf712501f54
#
_entry.id   72db92bd1cce0817b91ddcf712501f54
#
_cell.length_a   1.000
_cell.length_b   1.000
_cell.length_c   1.000
_cell.angle_alpha   90.00
_cell.angle_beta   90.00
_cell.angle_gamma   90.00
#
_symmetry.space_group_name_H-M   'P 1'
#
loop_
_entity.id
_entity.type
_entity.pdbx_description
1 polymer ?
#
loop_
_entity_poly.entity_id
_entity_poly.type
_entity_poly.pdbx_seq_one_letter_code
_entity_poly.pdbx_strand_id
1 'polypeptide(L)'
;NVLNDIDEHTKSATLPFIKGLENGDTACSAIKQIASGRFGVTPEYLRSAQQLEIKMAQGAKPGEGGQLPGPKVDTYIAKLRNSKPGVALISPPPHHDIYSIEDLAQLIHDLHQIHPKAKVSVKLVSEIGIGTVAAGVSKANADVIQISGHDGGTGASPLSSIKHAGLPWELGLAEVHKSLLENNLRGRVLLRADGGLKTGWDVVIAALLGAEEY
;
A
#
# COMPACT_ATOMS: atom_id res chain seq x y z
N ASN A 1 7.20 15.10 -7.55
CA ASN A 1 6.71 16.29 -6.86
C ASN A 1 5.34 16.67 -7.44
N VAL A 2 4.25 16.25 -6.80
CA VAL A 2 2.88 16.44 -7.31
C VAL A 2 2.57 17.94 -7.54
N LEU A 3 3.23 18.83 -6.82
CA LEU A 3 3.01 20.28 -6.93
C LEU A 3 3.72 20.93 -8.12
N ASN A 4 4.76 20.33 -8.66
CA ASN A 4 5.48 20.93 -9.80
C ASN A 4 4.75 20.70 -11.14
N ASP A 5 3.82 19.74 -11.20
CA ASP A 5 3.05 19.42 -12.40
C ASP A 5 1.62 20.00 -12.37
N ILE A 6 1.26 20.71 -11.30
CA ILE A 6 -0.02 21.40 -11.18
C ILE A 6 0.14 22.79 -11.77
N ASP A 7 -0.62 23.13 -12.81
CA ASP A 7 -0.61 24.46 -13.40
C ASP A 7 -1.07 25.54 -12.37
N GLU A 8 -0.79 26.82 -12.66
CA GLU A 8 -1.10 27.90 -11.71
C GLU A 8 -2.58 28.04 -11.39
N HIS A 9 -3.47 27.63 -12.28
CA HIS A 9 -4.92 27.63 -12.04
C HIS A 9 -5.33 26.56 -11.04
N THR A 10 -4.74 25.37 -11.14
CA THR A 10 -5.01 24.27 -10.21
C THR A 10 -4.38 24.52 -8.83
N LYS A 11 -3.22 25.21 -8.80
CA LYS A 11 -2.61 25.66 -7.54
C LYS A 11 -3.54 26.55 -6.74
N SER A 12 -4.27 27.45 -7.40
CA SER A 12 -5.20 28.37 -6.72
C SER A 12 -6.43 27.67 -6.13
N ALA A 13 -6.91 26.59 -6.75
CA ALA A 13 -8.09 25.84 -6.31
C ALA A 13 -7.80 24.85 -5.16
N THR A 14 -6.56 24.34 -5.08
CA THR A 14 -6.15 23.38 -4.04
C THR A 14 -5.47 24.03 -2.84
N LEU A 15 -5.02 25.26 -2.95
CA LEU A 15 -4.25 25.98 -1.94
C LEU A 15 -4.96 26.33 -0.62
N PRO A 16 -6.29 26.41 -0.47
CA PRO A 16 -6.89 26.56 0.86
C PRO A 16 -6.52 25.43 1.81
N PHE A 17 -6.19 24.27 1.27
CA PHE A 17 -5.78 23.08 2.01
C PHE A 17 -4.33 23.15 2.52
N ILE A 18 -3.49 23.96 1.88
CA ILE A 18 -2.06 24.07 2.15
C ILE A 18 -1.74 25.35 2.96
N LYS A 19 -2.75 26.14 3.29
CA LYS A 19 -2.59 27.29 4.19
C LYS A 19 -2.24 26.80 5.59
N GLY A 20 -0.97 26.92 5.94
CA GLY A 20 -0.44 26.51 7.22
C GLY A 20 0.81 25.64 7.13
N LEU A 21 1.32 25.38 5.92
CA LEU A 21 2.63 24.79 5.77
C LEU A 21 3.68 25.78 6.28
N GLU A 22 4.52 25.31 7.20
CA GLU A 22 5.66 26.09 7.69
C GLU A 22 6.79 26.09 6.63
N ASN A 23 7.76 26.97 6.83
CA ASN A 23 8.88 27.06 5.91
C ASN A 23 9.72 25.77 5.96
N GLY A 24 9.73 25.00 4.90
CA GLY A 24 10.37 23.68 4.79
C GLY A 24 9.42 22.50 4.68
N ASP A 25 8.12 22.70 4.89
CA ASP A 25 7.11 21.68 4.67
C ASP A 25 6.93 21.40 3.17
N THR A 26 6.62 20.15 2.86
CA THR A 26 6.33 19.71 1.50
C THR A 26 4.94 19.06 1.45
N ALA A 27 4.15 19.41 0.43
CA ALA A 27 2.84 18.79 0.20
C ALA A 27 3.00 17.43 -0.52
N CYS A 28 3.87 16.55 -0.03
CA CYS A 28 4.01 15.21 -0.57
C CYS A 28 3.93 14.15 0.53
N SER A 29 3.34 12.99 0.16
CA SER A 29 3.23 11.87 1.08
C SER A 29 4.61 11.30 1.42
N ALA A 30 4.86 11.04 2.71
CA ALA A 30 6.06 10.37 3.18
C ALA A 30 6.10 8.89 2.75
N ILE A 31 4.93 8.24 2.65
CA ILE A 31 4.79 6.86 2.18
C ILE A 31 4.33 6.86 0.74
N LYS A 32 5.05 6.19 -0.15
CA LYS A 32 4.70 6.07 -1.56
C LYS A 32 4.46 4.62 -1.94
N GLN A 33 3.26 4.38 -2.49
CA GLN A 33 2.83 3.05 -2.86
C GLN A 33 3.28 2.67 -4.26
N ILE A 34 3.70 1.42 -4.41
CA ILE A 34 4.09 0.79 -5.66
C ILE A 34 3.13 -0.37 -5.90
N ALA A 35 2.32 -0.27 -6.97
CA ALA A 35 1.38 -1.31 -7.35
C ALA A 35 1.72 -1.89 -8.73
N SER A 36 2.14 -1.05 -9.67
CA SER A 36 2.53 -1.42 -11.03
C SER A 36 3.35 -0.30 -11.65
N GLY A 37 4.35 -0.65 -12.44
CA GLY A 37 5.12 0.30 -13.24
C GLY A 37 4.27 1.12 -14.22
N ARG A 38 3.11 0.58 -14.62
CA ARG A 38 2.12 1.28 -15.46
C ARG A 38 1.51 2.52 -14.80
N PHE A 39 1.66 2.66 -13.48
CA PHE A 39 1.06 3.75 -12.72
C PHE A 39 2.02 4.90 -12.42
N GLY A 40 3.07 5.05 -13.23
CA GLY A 40 3.96 6.21 -13.16
C GLY A 40 4.98 6.13 -12.03
N VAL A 41 5.48 4.93 -11.72
CA VAL A 41 6.61 4.75 -10.80
C VAL A 41 7.89 5.19 -11.51
N THR A 42 8.47 6.31 -11.08
CA THR A 42 9.73 6.85 -11.62
C THR A 42 10.80 6.89 -10.52
N PRO A 43 12.10 6.98 -10.87
CA PRO A 43 13.15 7.14 -9.86
C PRO A 43 12.95 8.36 -8.96
N GLU A 44 12.44 9.48 -9.49
CA GLU A 44 12.12 10.69 -8.72
C GLU A 44 11.02 10.42 -7.71
N TYR A 45 9.96 9.70 -8.14
CA TYR A 45 8.87 9.27 -7.26
C TYR A 45 9.42 8.43 -6.09
N LEU A 46 10.25 7.43 -6.38
CA LEU A 46 10.83 6.56 -5.37
C LEU A 46 11.76 7.31 -4.41
N ARG A 47 12.61 8.19 -4.92
CA ARG A 47 13.58 8.96 -4.12
C ARG A 47 12.95 10.02 -3.23
N SER A 48 11.74 10.43 -3.51
CA SER A 48 11.00 11.42 -2.70
C SER A 48 10.26 10.80 -1.50
N ALA A 49 10.34 9.48 -1.32
CA ALA A 49 9.67 8.76 -0.23
C ALA A 49 10.56 8.67 1.02
N GLN A 50 9.94 8.60 2.19
CA GLN A 50 10.57 8.10 3.43
C GLN A 50 10.34 6.59 3.58
N GLN A 51 9.24 6.10 3.00
CA GLN A 51 8.90 4.68 2.96
C GLN A 51 8.29 4.33 1.60
N LEU A 52 8.69 3.19 1.07
CA LEU A 52 8.17 2.61 -0.16
C LEU A 52 7.28 1.43 0.20
N GLU A 53 6.03 1.42 -0.27
CA GLU A 53 5.08 0.38 0.04
C GLU A 53 4.73 -0.44 -1.21
N ILE A 54 5.11 -1.71 -1.21
CA ILE A 54 4.73 -2.66 -2.26
C ILE A 54 3.32 -3.15 -1.96
N LYS A 55 2.37 -2.81 -2.82
CA LYS A 55 0.99 -3.26 -2.70
C LYS A 55 0.80 -4.60 -3.40
N MET A 56 0.67 -5.67 -2.63
CA MET A 56 0.35 -6.99 -3.19
C MET A 56 -1.13 -7.14 -3.48
N ALA A 57 -2.00 -6.69 -2.57
CA ALA A 57 -3.45 -6.78 -2.72
C ALA A 57 -4.17 -5.69 -1.91
N GLN A 58 -5.50 -5.70 -1.92
CA GLN A 58 -6.36 -4.83 -1.11
C GLN A 58 -7.28 -5.67 -0.23
N GLY A 59 -7.40 -5.32 1.07
CA GLY A 59 -8.22 -6.07 2.03
C GLY A 59 -9.71 -6.14 1.66
N ALA A 60 -10.26 -5.06 1.11
CA ALA A 60 -11.66 -5.02 0.68
C ALA A 60 -11.99 -5.95 -0.51
N LYS A 61 -11.00 -6.37 -1.26
CA LYS A 61 -11.16 -7.21 -2.46
C LYS A 61 -9.93 -8.09 -2.70
N PRO A 62 -9.59 -9.00 -1.78
CA PRO A 62 -8.46 -9.90 -1.95
C PRO A 62 -8.63 -10.76 -3.22
N GLY A 63 -7.53 -10.98 -3.94
CA GLY A 63 -7.53 -11.75 -5.19
C GLY A 63 -8.07 -11.02 -6.42
N GLU A 64 -8.66 -9.83 -6.27
CA GLU A 64 -9.10 -9.00 -7.40
C GLU A 64 -8.04 -7.98 -7.81
N GLY A 65 -8.00 -7.63 -9.09
CA GLY A 65 -7.13 -6.59 -9.60
C GLY A 65 -7.61 -5.17 -9.31
N GLY A 66 -6.78 -4.20 -9.66
CA GLY A 66 -7.14 -2.81 -9.66
C GLY A 66 -8.10 -2.48 -10.80
N GLN A 67 -9.12 -1.67 -10.52
CA GLN A 67 -10.05 -1.14 -11.51
C GLN A 67 -10.33 0.33 -11.24
N LEU A 68 -10.26 1.14 -12.28
CA LEU A 68 -10.73 2.51 -12.28
C LEU A 68 -11.71 2.70 -13.44
N PRO A 69 -13.01 2.92 -13.19
CA PRO A 69 -14.01 3.08 -14.25
C PRO A 69 -13.72 4.31 -15.11
N GLY A 70 -14.07 4.21 -16.40
CA GLY A 70 -13.85 5.30 -17.37
C GLY A 70 -14.32 6.68 -16.90
N PRO A 71 -15.52 6.85 -16.31
CA PRO A 71 -15.98 8.14 -15.80
C PRO A 71 -15.09 8.78 -14.71
N LYS A 72 -14.25 7.99 -14.03
CA LYS A 72 -13.29 8.47 -13.03
C LYS A 72 -11.91 8.79 -13.65
N VAL A 73 -11.71 8.49 -14.93
CA VAL A 73 -10.47 8.77 -15.65
C VAL A 73 -10.65 10.08 -16.40
N ASP A 74 -10.43 11.20 -15.74
CA ASP A 74 -10.41 12.52 -16.33
C ASP A 74 -9.10 12.79 -17.11
N THR A 75 -8.92 13.98 -17.64
CA THR A 75 -7.72 14.35 -18.39
C THR A 75 -6.45 14.31 -17.55
N TYR A 76 -6.54 14.66 -16.25
CA TYR A 76 -5.41 14.64 -15.33
C TYR A 76 -5.01 13.21 -14.99
N ILE A 77 -5.95 12.37 -14.61
CA ILE A 77 -5.70 10.94 -14.31
C ILE A 77 -5.18 10.22 -15.57
N ALA A 78 -5.76 10.50 -16.74
CA ALA A 78 -5.33 9.90 -18.00
C ALA A 78 -3.86 10.23 -18.30
N LYS A 79 -3.44 11.49 -18.12
CA LYS A 79 -2.06 11.91 -18.28
C LYS A 79 -1.11 11.18 -17.33
N LEU A 80 -1.46 11.09 -16.03
CA LEU A 80 -0.66 10.39 -15.02
C LEU A 80 -0.52 8.89 -15.30
N ARG A 81 -1.53 8.28 -15.92
CA ARG A 81 -1.61 6.85 -16.20
C ARG A 81 -1.21 6.48 -17.63
N ASN A 82 -0.70 7.41 -18.40
CA ASN A 82 -0.35 7.23 -19.83
C ASN A 82 -1.52 6.60 -20.63
N SER A 83 -2.75 7.08 -20.38
CA SER A 83 -3.98 6.59 -20.99
C SER A 83 -4.79 7.72 -21.61
N LYS A 84 -6.01 7.41 -22.06
CA LYS A 84 -6.95 8.39 -22.62
C LYS A 84 -8.07 8.68 -21.64
N PRO A 85 -8.60 9.92 -21.56
CA PRO A 85 -9.76 10.24 -20.73
C PRO A 85 -10.96 9.35 -21.09
N GLY A 86 -11.72 8.93 -20.10
CA GLY A 86 -12.90 8.11 -20.26
C GLY A 86 -12.63 6.61 -20.48
N VAL A 87 -11.38 6.20 -20.61
CA VAL A 87 -11.02 4.78 -20.78
C VAL A 87 -10.78 4.15 -19.41
N ALA A 88 -11.49 3.05 -19.13
CA ALA A 88 -11.30 2.31 -17.88
C ALA A 88 -9.90 1.73 -17.77
N LEU A 89 -9.31 1.81 -16.58
CA LEU A 89 -8.00 1.25 -16.27
C LEU A 89 -8.16 -0.03 -15.46
N ILE A 90 -7.55 -1.11 -15.89
CA ILE A 90 -7.60 -2.43 -15.25
C ILE A 90 -6.18 -2.93 -15.04
N SER A 91 -5.90 -3.44 -13.83
CA SER A 91 -4.66 -4.12 -13.47
C SER A 91 -4.97 -5.52 -12.98
N PRO A 92 -4.19 -6.54 -13.37
CA PRO A 92 -4.39 -7.89 -12.83
C PRO A 92 -4.08 -7.96 -11.33
N PRO A 93 -4.66 -8.92 -10.60
CA PRO A 93 -4.26 -9.28 -9.25
C PRO A 93 -3.18 -10.38 -9.32
N PRO A 94 -2.30 -10.49 -8.38
CA PRO A 94 -1.67 -9.50 -7.50
C PRO A 94 -0.80 -8.52 -8.28
N HIS A 95 0.23 -7.93 -7.70
CA HIS A 95 1.20 -7.13 -8.47
C HIS A 95 1.69 -7.96 -9.67
N HIS A 96 1.39 -7.54 -10.90
CA HIS A 96 1.48 -8.40 -12.09
C HIS A 96 2.91 -8.79 -12.51
N ASP A 97 3.92 -8.22 -11.88
CA ASP A 97 5.33 -8.55 -12.11
C ASP A 97 5.90 -9.48 -11.02
N ILE A 98 5.09 -9.91 -10.05
CA ILE A 98 5.50 -10.73 -8.91
C ILE A 98 4.68 -12.03 -8.92
N TYR A 99 5.33 -13.15 -9.17
CA TYR A 99 4.73 -14.47 -9.23
C TYR A 99 5.30 -15.44 -8.18
N SER A 100 6.37 -15.05 -7.50
CA SER A 100 7.01 -15.85 -6.45
C SER A 100 7.54 -14.95 -5.33
N ILE A 101 7.90 -15.57 -4.21
CA ILE A 101 8.56 -14.85 -3.12
C ILE A 101 9.94 -14.34 -3.52
N GLU A 102 10.60 -15.01 -4.45
CA GLU A 102 11.91 -14.60 -4.99
C GLU A 102 11.79 -13.33 -5.82
N ASP A 103 10.74 -13.21 -6.65
CA ASP A 103 10.47 -11.98 -7.40
C ASP A 103 10.23 -10.81 -6.45
N LEU A 104 9.47 -11.04 -5.36
CA LEU A 104 9.25 -10.03 -4.34
C LEU A 104 10.54 -9.65 -3.62
N ALA A 105 11.38 -10.63 -3.28
CA ALA A 105 12.69 -10.39 -2.68
C ALA A 105 13.61 -9.56 -3.58
N GLN A 106 13.59 -9.82 -4.88
CA GLN A 106 14.34 -9.03 -5.87
C GLN A 106 13.83 -7.58 -5.89
N LEU A 107 12.51 -7.38 -5.93
CA LEU A 107 11.94 -6.03 -5.91
C LEU A 107 12.28 -5.28 -4.62
N ILE A 108 12.19 -5.92 -3.46
CA ILE A 108 12.60 -5.33 -2.17
C ILE A 108 14.07 -4.90 -2.23
N HIS A 109 14.94 -5.77 -2.72
CA HIS A 109 16.36 -5.49 -2.89
C HIS A 109 16.58 -4.27 -3.80
N ASP A 110 15.95 -4.24 -4.97
CA ASP A 110 16.09 -3.16 -5.94
C ASP A 110 15.62 -1.81 -5.38
N LEU A 111 14.54 -1.80 -4.60
CA LEU A 111 14.05 -0.59 -3.93
C LEU A 111 15.03 -0.07 -2.88
N HIS A 112 15.67 -0.95 -2.10
CA HIS A 112 16.74 -0.56 -1.19
C HIS A 112 17.97 -0.01 -1.94
N GLN A 113 18.29 -0.54 -3.13
CA GLN A 113 19.39 0.01 -3.95
C GLN A 113 19.05 1.40 -4.50
N ILE A 114 17.82 1.61 -4.96
CA ILE A 114 17.37 2.92 -5.50
C ILE A 114 17.31 3.97 -4.39
N HIS A 115 16.84 3.59 -3.21
CA HIS A 115 16.69 4.50 -2.08
C HIS A 115 17.08 3.86 -0.74
N PRO A 116 18.40 3.77 -0.43
CA PRO A 116 18.91 3.08 0.76
C PRO A 116 18.44 3.64 2.11
N LYS A 117 17.89 4.87 2.13
CA LYS A 117 17.39 5.52 3.35
C LYS A 117 15.91 5.28 3.60
N ALA A 118 15.16 4.88 2.59
CA ALA A 118 13.74 4.62 2.72
C ALA A 118 13.50 3.21 3.26
N LYS A 119 12.52 3.07 4.15
CA LYS A 119 12.03 1.75 4.55
C LYS A 119 11.23 1.12 3.42
N VAL A 120 11.31 -0.18 3.26
CA VAL A 120 10.46 -0.94 2.32
C VAL A 120 9.40 -1.69 3.09
N SER A 121 8.15 -1.37 2.81
CA SER A 121 6.96 -1.99 3.37
C SER A 121 6.31 -2.91 2.35
N VAL A 122 5.76 -4.03 2.80
CA VAL A 122 4.94 -4.92 1.96
C VAL A 122 3.54 -4.98 2.54
N LYS A 123 2.56 -4.54 1.73
CA LYS A 123 1.13 -4.58 2.09
C LYS A 123 0.54 -5.92 1.67
N LEU A 124 0.17 -6.70 2.67
CA LEU A 124 -0.53 -7.97 2.57
C LEU A 124 -1.98 -7.80 3.02
N VAL A 125 -2.83 -8.75 2.71
CA VAL A 125 -4.23 -8.75 3.17
C VAL A 125 -4.45 -9.84 4.21
N SER A 126 -5.43 -9.62 5.09
CA SER A 126 -5.88 -10.63 6.02
C SER A 126 -6.56 -11.76 5.27
N GLU A 127 -5.92 -12.91 5.20
CA GLU A 127 -6.42 -14.14 4.60
C GLU A 127 -5.80 -15.36 5.27
N ILE A 128 -6.40 -16.52 5.10
CA ILE A 128 -5.89 -17.77 5.68
C ILE A 128 -4.55 -18.13 5.03
N GLY A 129 -3.53 -18.44 5.84
CA GLY A 129 -2.19 -18.79 5.36
C GLY A 129 -1.25 -17.59 5.19
N ILE A 130 -1.71 -16.38 5.49
CA ILE A 130 -0.91 -15.15 5.34
C ILE A 130 0.35 -15.15 6.21
N GLY A 131 0.35 -15.88 7.31
CA GLY A 131 1.51 -16.04 8.17
C GLY A 131 2.71 -16.64 7.46
N THR A 132 2.49 -17.62 6.56
CA THR A 132 3.56 -18.21 5.74
C THR A 132 4.13 -17.20 4.75
N VAL A 133 3.27 -16.42 4.11
CA VAL A 133 3.67 -15.34 3.20
C VAL A 133 4.49 -14.29 3.95
N ALA A 134 4.03 -13.86 5.12
CA ALA A 134 4.73 -12.88 5.97
C ALA A 134 6.12 -13.37 6.41
N ALA A 135 6.26 -14.65 6.73
CA ALA A 135 7.57 -15.25 7.04
C ALA A 135 8.52 -15.16 5.82
N GLY A 136 8.02 -15.41 4.62
CA GLY A 136 8.77 -15.22 3.37
C GLY A 136 9.17 -13.76 3.15
N VAL A 137 8.25 -12.82 3.34
CA VAL A 137 8.48 -11.38 3.21
C VAL A 137 9.54 -10.88 4.22
N SER A 138 9.48 -11.35 5.46
CA SER A 138 10.51 -11.05 6.46
C SER A 138 11.89 -11.58 6.06
N LYS A 139 11.97 -12.80 5.50
CA LYS A 139 13.21 -13.36 4.97
C LYS A 139 13.72 -12.61 3.74
N ALA A 140 12.82 -12.05 2.95
CA ALA A 140 13.13 -11.19 1.81
C ALA A 140 13.63 -9.78 2.22
N ASN A 141 13.79 -9.52 3.50
CA ASN A 141 14.35 -8.29 4.06
C ASN A 141 13.47 -7.04 3.90
N ALA A 142 12.15 -7.20 3.96
CA ALA A 142 11.26 -6.07 4.15
C ALA A 142 11.43 -5.47 5.56
N ASP A 143 11.26 -4.15 5.70
CA ASP A 143 11.33 -3.46 6.99
C ASP A 143 10.00 -3.47 7.72
N VAL A 144 8.89 -3.40 6.97
CA VAL A 144 7.53 -3.33 7.49
C VAL A 144 6.64 -4.32 6.77
N ILE A 145 5.81 -5.04 7.51
CA ILE A 145 4.71 -5.84 6.96
C ILE A 145 3.41 -5.20 7.41
N GLN A 146 2.60 -4.77 6.44
CA GLN A 146 1.28 -4.21 6.70
C GLN A 146 0.21 -5.26 6.44
N ILE A 147 -0.65 -5.50 7.42
CA ILE A 147 -1.79 -6.42 7.30
C ILE A 147 -3.07 -5.60 7.20
N SER A 148 -3.76 -5.75 6.07
CA SER A 148 -4.98 -5.01 5.76
C SER A 148 -6.22 -5.87 5.94
N GLY A 149 -7.15 -5.39 6.77
CA GLY A 149 -8.47 -5.98 6.92
C GLY A 149 -9.42 -5.64 5.76
N HIS A 150 -10.61 -6.25 5.78
CA HIS A 150 -11.62 -6.09 4.74
C HIS A 150 -12.33 -4.74 4.74
N ASP A 151 -12.31 -4.02 5.85
CA ASP A 151 -12.94 -2.70 6.02
C ASP A 151 -12.03 -1.60 5.48
N GLY A 152 -11.71 -1.64 4.21
CA GLY A 152 -10.85 -0.67 3.54
C GLY A 152 -11.54 0.02 2.37
N GLY A 153 -11.00 1.18 1.97
CA GLY A 153 -11.47 1.90 0.78
C GLY A 153 -11.09 1.17 -0.51
N THR A 154 -11.96 1.25 -1.52
CA THR A 154 -11.65 0.77 -2.86
C THR A 154 -12.20 1.74 -3.91
N GLY A 155 -11.43 1.99 -4.96
CA GLY A 155 -11.83 2.89 -6.05
C GLY A 155 -12.98 2.33 -6.89
N ALA A 156 -13.04 1.02 -7.06
CA ALA A 156 -14.14 0.29 -7.67
C ALA A 156 -14.04 -1.19 -7.31
N SER A 157 -15.16 -1.76 -6.87
CA SER A 157 -15.31 -3.19 -6.63
C SER A 157 -16.79 -3.57 -6.67
N PRO A 158 -17.15 -4.79 -7.10
CA PRO A 158 -18.51 -5.28 -6.95
C PRO A 158 -18.94 -5.29 -5.48
N LEU A 159 -20.23 -5.03 -5.24
CA LEU A 159 -20.78 -5.02 -3.88
C LEU A 159 -20.60 -6.36 -3.16
N SER A 160 -20.68 -7.46 -3.91
CA SER A 160 -20.42 -8.81 -3.40
C SER A 160 -19.01 -8.97 -2.83
N SER A 161 -18.00 -8.46 -3.53
CA SER A 161 -16.61 -8.49 -3.05
C SER A 161 -16.44 -7.67 -1.78
N ILE A 162 -16.95 -6.44 -1.75
CA ILE A 162 -16.86 -5.56 -0.57
C ILE A 162 -17.50 -6.22 0.67
N LYS A 163 -18.60 -6.95 0.46
CA LYS A 163 -19.34 -7.56 1.58
C LYS A 163 -18.81 -8.92 2.02
N HIS A 164 -18.15 -9.67 1.14
CA HIS A 164 -17.93 -11.11 1.37
C HIS A 164 -16.52 -11.61 1.07
N ALA A 165 -15.65 -10.82 0.45
CA ALA A 165 -14.38 -11.35 -0.03
C ALA A 165 -13.23 -11.25 0.99
N GLY A 166 -13.25 -10.27 1.87
CA GLY A 166 -12.16 -10.02 2.81
C GLY A 166 -12.38 -10.60 4.21
N LEU A 167 -11.31 -10.66 5.00
CA LEU A 167 -11.33 -11.05 6.40
C LEU A 167 -11.00 -9.87 7.33
N PRO A 168 -11.44 -9.88 8.59
CA PRO A 168 -11.05 -8.86 9.55
C PRO A 168 -9.55 -8.89 9.83
N TRP A 169 -8.97 -7.71 10.07
CA TRP A 169 -7.53 -7.54 10.28
C TRP A 169 -7.00 -8.33 11.48
N GLU A 170 -7.82 -8.55 12.50
CA GLU A 170 -7.47 -9.25 13.73
C GLU A 170 -6.98 -10.67 13.46
N LEU A 171 -7.65 -11.38 12.54
CA LEU A 171 -7.29 -12.75 12.20
C LEU A 171 -5.93 -12.80 11.49
N GLY A 172 -5.73 -11.96 10.47
CA GLY A 172 -4.47 -11.93 9.73
C GLY A 172 -3.30 -11.46 10.59
N LEU A 173 -3.51 -10.42 11.40
CA LEU A 173 -2.47 -9.91 12.30
C LEU A 173 -2.03 -10.98 13.32
N ALA A 174 -2.98 -11.65 13.98
CA ALA A 174 -2.68 -12.70 14.94
C ALA A 174 -1.92 -13.87 14.30
N GLU A 175 -2.34 -14.32 13.11
CA GLU A 175 -1.66 -15.37 12.36
C GLU A 175 -0.22 -14.98 12.00
N VAL A 176 -0.03 -13.77 11.46
CA VAL A 176 1.29 -13.26 11.08
C VAL A 176 2.20 -13.12 12.29
N HIS A 177 1.73 -12.50 13.38
CA HIS A 177 2.50 -12.35 14.61
C HIS A 177 2.97 -13.71 15.14
N LYS A 178 2.05 -14.68 15.23
CA LYS A 178 2.37 -16.05 15.65
C LYS A 178 3.40 -16.71 14.74
N SER A 179 3.18 -16.65 13.42
CA SER A 179 4.10 -17.26 12.45
C SER A 179 5.49 -16.68 12.52
N LEU A 180 5.61 -15.36 12.68
CA LEU A 180 6.91 -14.69 12.83
C LEU A 180 7.62 -15.08 14.13
N LEU A 181 6.90 -15.25 15.23
CA LEU A 181 7.46 -15.75 16.50
C LEU A 181 7.97 -17.19 16.37
N GLU A 182 7.16 -18.08 15.83
CA GLU A 182 7.51 -19.50 15.63
C GLU A 182 8.74 -19.71 14.74
N ASN A 183 8.97 -18.78 13.81
CA ASN A 183 10.12 -18.80 12.90
C ASN A 183 11.30 -17.94 13.36
N ASN A 184 11.27 -17.34 14.55
CA ASN A 184 12.29 -16.40 15.06
C ASN A 184 12.53 -15.20 14.14
N LEU A 185 11.48 -14.70 13.48
CA LEU A 185 11.53 -13.59 12.53
C LEU A 185 10.90 -12.30 13.08
N ARG A 186 10.16 -12.39 14.21
CA ARG A 186 9.36 -11.26 14.72
C ARG A 186 10.17 -9.98 14.96
N GLY A 187 11.39 -10.09 15.45
CA GLY A 187 12.27 -8.94 15.71
C GLY A 187 12.91 -8.32 14.46
N ARG A 188 12.62 -8.84 13.26
CA ARG A 188 13.23 -8.35 12.01
C ARG A 188 12.36 -7.33 11.27
N VAL A 189 11.07 -7.25 11.57
CA VAL A 189 10.09 -6.44 10.87
C VAL A 189 9.17 -5.72 11.83
N LEU A 190 8.74 -4.53 11.45
CA LEU A 190 7.62 -3.85 12.10
C LEU A 190 6.30 -4.41 11.55
N LEU A 191 5.33 -4.64 12.42
CA LEU A 191 3.98 -5.00 12.01
C LEU A 191 3.07 -3.78 12.07
N ARG A 192 2.37 -3.55 10.97
CA ARG A 192 1.35 -2.51 10.83
C ARG A 192 0.00 -3.13 10.52
N ALA A 193 -1.06 -2.60 11.09
CA ALA A 193 -2.44 -3.01 10.79
C ALA A 193 -3.25 -1.85 10.25
N ASP A 194 -4.10 -2.11 9.25
CA ASP A 194 -5.12 -1.19 8.76
C ASP A 194 -6.40 -1.92 8.33
N GLY A 195 -7.40 -1.16 7.87
CA GLY A 195 -8.61 -1.74 7.29
C GLY A 195 -9.65 -2.17 8.32
N GLY A 196 -9.99 -1.27 9.25
CA GLY A 196 -11.07 -1.50 10.20
C GLY A 196 -10.87 -0.92 11.60
N LEU A 197 -9.75 -0.27 11.86
CA LEU A 197 -9.50 0.43 13.13
C LEU A 197 -10.37 1.72 13.17
N LYS A 198 -11.35 1.79 14.05
CA LYS A 198 -12.34 2.88 14.14
C LYS A 198 -12.33 3.59 15.48
N THR A 199 -11.84 2.93 16.51
CA THR A 199 -11.83 3.40 17.89
C THR A 199 -10.46 3.24 18.53
N GLY A 200 -10.22 3.95 19.62
CA GLY A 200 -9.00 3.74 20.42
C GLY A 200 -8.89 2.32 20.99
N TRP A 201 -10.04 1.65 21.17
CA TRP A 201 -10.06 0.25 21.62
C TRP A 201 -9.51 -0.69 20.56
N ASP A 202 -9.81 -0.45 19.28
CA ASP A 202 -9.25 -1.24 18.17
C ASP A 202 -7.73 -1.13 18.13
N VAL A 203 -7.18 0.06 18.40
CA VAL A 203 -5.73 0.29 18.50
C VAL A 203 -5.13 -0.53 19.66
N VAL A 204 -5.78 -0.54 20.82
CA VAL A 204 -5.32 -1.34 21.96
C VAL A 204 -5.32 -2.84 21.62
N ILE A 205 -6.37 -3.32 20.97
CA ILE A 205 -6.44 -4.73 20.54
C ILE A 205 -5.35 -5.03 19.51
N ALA A 206 -5.12 -4.15 18.54
CA ALA A 206 -4.08 -4.34 17.54
C ALA A 206 -2.68 -4.40 18.19
N ALA A 207 -2.42 -3.55 19.18
CA ALA A 207 -1.17 -3.60 19.95
C ALA A 207 -1.01 -4.93 20.70
N LEU A 208 -2.07 -5.42 21.33
CA LEU A 208 -2.06 -6.71 22.03
C LEU A 208 -1.84 -7.89 21.08
N LEU A 209 -2.30 -7.79 19.83
CA LEU A 209 -2.09 -8.78 18.78
C LEU A 209 -0.73 -8.63 18.06
N GLY A 210 0.08 -7.64 18.45
CA GLY A 210 1.46 -7.48 18.01
C GLY A 210 1.71 -6.40 16.98
N ALA A 211 0.76 -5.53 16.64
CA ALA A 211 1.01 -4.38 15.79
C ALA A 211 1.80 -3.28 16.54
N GLU A 212 2.65 -2.60 15.85
CA GLU A 212 3.48 -1.48 16.34
C GLU A 212 3.12 -0.15 15.64
N GLU A 213 2.45 -0.24 14.47
CA GLU A 213 1.96 0.91 13.69
C GLU A 213 0.51 0.66 13.22
N TYR A 214 -0.28 1.74 13.05
CA TYR A 214 -1.72 1.70 12.78
C TYR A 214 -2.12 2.64 11.65
#